data_b051b76c7231079a599061b2f45a1aab
#
_entry.id   b051b76c7231079a599061b2f45a1aab
#
_cell.length_a   1.000
_cell.length_b   1.000
_cell.length_c   1.000
_cell.angle_alpha   90.00
_cell.angle_beta   90.00
_cell.angle_gamma   90.00
#
_symmetry.space_group_name_H-M   'P 1'
#
loop_
_entity.id
_entity.type
_entity.pdbx_description
1 polymer ?
#
loop_
_entity_poly.entity_id
_entity_poly.type
_entity_poly.pdbx_seq_one_letter_code
_entity_poly.pdbx_strand_id
1 'polypeptide(L)'
;MNIQEPEHITMVRDSVRRLLDEIATPAHAAQWDKDDRIPRDLILPLAKLGLCGMAVPEEYGGHGIDIRGVLAVIEELAKRSAVLSGLYIANTIYGSFNINASGSPTQKQFFLPKLANGELLFAYGLSEPNVGADLTGVQTRAERRGDKVIINGAKRWCSGADTNDYIYALVRSDKSEDRRKNLSILLIPRATKGITITTTNTMGQRGVSTCDVSFDDVELPFEETVLGGETGWNKGWTLLAGPTLEAEKVQVPAMAVGIATAALDEAWQYAQERKQFGVRICAHQSVRHMLVDAKTKLLACKLMLHHCTELVAENKPAAIEVSMAKLYVAETCVQIVMDCQKILGAYGYAEGFQMERLVRDIIVLPIWGGSSAIQKNNIASMYRLPKD
;
A
#
# COMPACT_ATOMS: atom_id res chain seq x y z
N MET A 1 -28.06 -2.01 -3.66
CA MET A 1 -27.38 -1.58 -4.89
C MET A 1 -26.17 -2.50 -5.04
N ASN A 2 -26.18 -3.40 -6.01
CA ASN A 2 -25.01 -4.22 -6.33
C ASN A 2 -24.07 -3.36 -7.18
N ILE A 3 -22.85 -3.12 -6.70
CA ILE A 3 -21.79 -2.61 -7.54
C ILE A 3 -21.55 -3.73 -8.58
N GLN A 4 -21.89 -3.47 -9.84
CA GLN A 4 -21.63 -4.44 -10.91
C GLN A 4 -20.13 -4.38 -11.23
N GLU A 5 -19.38 -5.30 -10.64
CA GLU A 5 -18.01 -5.55 -11.10
C GLU A 5 -18.05 -6.39 -12.38
N PRO A 6 -17.09 -6.20 -13.30
CA PRO A 6 -16.91 -7.11 -14.44
C PRO A 6 -16.76 -8.57 -13.96
N GLU A 7 -17.27 -9.51 -14.75
CA GLU A 7 -17.28 -10.94 -14.38
C GLU A 7 -15.87 -11.46 -14.03
N HIS A 8 -14.85 -11.06 -14.79
CA HIS A 8 -13.47 -11.47 -14.51
C HIS A 8 -12.97 -11.01 -13.14
N ILE A 9 -13.41 -9.84 -12.64
CA ILE A 9 -13.05 -9.36 -11.30
C ILE A 9 -13.69 -10.24 -10.21
N THR A 10 -14.94 -10.65 -10.40
CA THR A 10 -15.59 -11.62 -9.50
C THR A 10 -14.80 -12.93 -9.47
N MET A 11 -14.37 -13.45 -10.63
CA MET A 11 -13.53 -14.65 -10.71
C MET A 11 -12.17 -14.48 -10.03
N VAL A 12 -11.53 -13.30 -10.14
CA VAL A 12 -10.29 -12.96 -9.41
C VAL A 12 -10.52 -13.05 -7.91
N ARG A 13 -11.57 -12.37 -7.37
CA ARG A 13 -11.90 -12.41 -5.93
C ARG A 13 -12.12 -13.84 -5.43
N ASP A 14 -12.89 -14.65 -6.16
CA ASP A 14 -13.17 -16.03 -5.76
C ASP A 14 -11.92 -16.91 -5.79
N SER A 15 -11.01 -16.66 -6.75
CA SER A 15 -9.72 -17.36 -6.81
C SER A 15 -8.81 -16.99 -5.65
N VAL A 16 -8.74 -15.69 -5.32
CA VAL A 16 -8.00 -15.21 -4.14
C VAL A 16 -8.56 -15.81 -2.85
N ARG A 17 -9.87 -15.81 -2.65
CA ARG A 17 -10.52 -16.38 -1.45
C ARG A 17 -10.17 -17.85 -1.26
N ARG A 18 -10.28 -18.67 -2.32
CA ARG A 18 -9.89 -20.08 -2.28
C ARG A 18 -8.42 -20.26 -1.93
N LEU A 19 -7.53 -19.49 -2.56
CA LEU A 19 -6.11 -19.54 -2.24
C LEU A 19 -5.84 -19.16 -0.77
N LEU A 20 -6.51 -18.13 -0.26
CA LEU A 20 -6.32 -17.68 1.12
C LEU A 20 -6.75 -18.74 2.16
N ASP A 21 -7.77 -19.55 1.86
CA ASP A 21 -8.18 -20.63 2.74
C ASP A 21 -7.11 -21.73 2.85
N GLU A 22 -6.25 -21.87 1.84
CA GLU A 22 -5.13 -22.82 1.82
C GLU A 22 -3.87 -22.25 2.48
N ILE A 23 -3.45 -21.02 2.10
CA ILE A 23 -2.13 -20.49 2.47
C ILE A 23 -2.13 -19.50 3.64
N ALA A 24 -3.26 -18.89 3.94
CA ALA A 24 -3.40 -17.77 4.87
C ALA A 24 -4.64 -17.89 5.76
N THR A 25 -4.71 -18.95 6.57
CA THR A 25 -5.80 -19.12 7.55
C THR A 25 -5.79 -17.99 8.59
N PRO A 26 -6.89 -17.75 9.34
CA PRO A 26 -6.89 -16.79 10.44
C PRO A 26 -5.78 -17.05 11.48
N ALA A 27 -5.46 -18.33 11.72
CA ALA A 27 -4.36 -18.73 12.61
C ALA A 27 -2.99 -18.33 12.08
N HIS A 28 -2.74 -18.46 10.76
CA HIS A 28 -1.52 -17.97 10.14
C HIS A 28 -1.39 -16.46 10.29
N ALA A 29 -2.45 -15.70 10.04
CA ALA A 29 -2.44 -14.25 10.18
C ALA A 29 -2.17 -13.79 11.63
N ALA A 30 -2.71 -14.50 12.61
CA ALA A 30 -2.42 -14.26 14.03
C ALA A 30 -0.96 -14.57 14.39
N GLN A 31 -0.41 -15.67 13.84
CA GLN A 31 0.98 -16.04 14.07
C GLN A 31 1.96 -15.05 13.44
N TRP A 32 1.71 -14.58 12.22
CA TRP A 32 2.55 -13.54 11.57
C TRP A 32 2.59 -12.24 12.35
N ASP A 33 1.44 -11.82 12.90
CA ASP A 33 1.37 -10.64 13.77
C ASP A 33 2.18 -10.83 15.06
N LYS A 34 2.06 -12.00 15.70
CA LYS A 34 2.80 -12.34 16.92
C LYS A 34 4.31 -12.39 16.70
N ASP A 35 4.74 -13.03 15.62
CA ASP A 35 6.16 -13.20 15.29
C ASP A 35 6.77 -11.95 14.64
N ASP A 36 5.94 -10.95 14.33
CA ASP A 36 6.29 -9.77 13.52
C ASP A 36 7.01 -10.15 12.22
N ARG A 37 6.54 -11.25 11.59
CA ARG A 37 7.15 -11.81 10.38
C ARG A 37 6.17 -12.57 9.50
N ILE A 38 6.00 -12.11 8.26
CA ILE A 38 5.30 -12.84 7.20
C ILE A 38 6.30 -13.58 6.31
N PRO A 39 6.04 -14.84 5.91
CA PRO A 39 6.87 -15.52 4.91
C PRO A 39 6.84 -14.78 3.56
N ARG A 40 8.02 -14.40 3.06
CA ARG A 40 8.15 -13.67 1.79
C ARG A 40 7.64 -14.46 0.59
N ASP A 41 7.79 -15.77 0.62
CA ASP A 41 7.42 -16.70 -0.44
C ASP A 41 5.92 -16.85 -0.64
N LEU A 42 5.08 -16.29 0.24
CA LEU A 42 3.63 -16.18 0.04
C LEU A 42 3.24 -15.36 -1.19
N ILE A 43 4.15 -14.57 -1.76
CA ILE A 43 3.93 -13.92 -3.05
C ILE A 43 3.88 -14.93 -4.21
N LEU A 44 4.58 -16.06 -4.11
CA LEU A 44 4.70 -17.03 -5.20
C LEU A 44 3.38 -17.74 -5.56
N PRO A 45 2.55 -18.21 -4.59
CA PRO A 45 1.21 -18.69 -4.90
C PRO A 45 0.32 -17.66 -5.60
N LEU A 46 0.43 -16.37 -5.24
CA LEU A 46 -0.30 -15.28 -5.91
C LEU A 46 0.20 -15.12 -7.36
N ALA A 47 1.52 -15.16 -7.57
CA ALA A 47 2.10 -15.08 -8.91
C ALA A 47 1.71 -16.29 -9.78
N LYS A 48 1.67 -17.51 -9.23
CA LYS A 48 1.22 -18.71 -9.94
C LYS A 48 -0.23 -18.63 -10.42
N LEU A 49 -1.09 -17.89 -9.73
CA LEU A 49 -2.44 -17.58 -10.19
C LEU A 49 -2.49 -16.43 -11.20
N GLY A 50 -1.34 -15.88 -11.62
CA GLY A 50 -1.25 -14.75 -12.53
C GLY A 50 -1.56 -13.39 -11.91
N LEU A 51 -1.78 -13.31 -10.58
CA LEU A 51 -2.22 -12.08 -9.93
C LEU A 51 -1.16 -10.97 -9.95
N CYS A 52 0.13 -11.31 -9.85
CA CYS A 52 1.23 -10.36 -10.01
C CYS A 52 1.33 -9.86 -11.46
N GLY A 53 1.00 -10.73 -12.43
CA GLY A 53 1.01 -10.40 -13.86
C GLY A 53 -0.03 -9.36 -14.28
N MET A 54 -1.09 -9.12 -13.48
CA MET A 54 -2.09 -8.07 -13.74
C MET A 54 -1.54 -6.64 -13.57
N ALA A 55 -0.32 -6.48 -13.08
CA ALA A 55 0.38 -5.20 -12.99
C ALA A 55 1.50 -5.05 -14.03
N VAL A 56 1.64 -6.00 -14.95
CA VAL A 56 2.73 -6.09 -15.93
C VAL A 56 2.16 -6.23 -17.34
N PRO A 57 2.65 -5.43 -18.33
CA PRO A 57 2.25 -5.59 -19.74
C PRO A 57 2.57 -6.98 -20.29
N GLU A 58 1.77 -7.43 -21.28
CA GLU A 58 1.94 -8.74 -21.92
C GLU A 58 3.33 -8.91 -22.56
N GLU A 59 3.87 -7.85 -23.16
CA GLU A 59 5.21 -7.85 -23.80
C GLU A 59 6.35 -8.20 -22.83
N TYR A 60 6.12 -8.05 -21.51
CA TYR A 60 7.07 -8.41 -20.45
C TYR A 60 6.64 -9.65 -19.66
N GLY A 61 5.75 -10.47 -20.20
CA GLY A 61 5.30 -11.72 -19.59
C GLY A 61 4.21 -11.58 -18.54
N GLY A 62 3.57 -10.42 -18.46
CA GLY A 62 2.36 -10.19 -17.65
C GLY A 62 1.07 -10.60 -18.37
N HIS A 63 -0.06 -10.21 -17.80
CA HIS A 63 -1.40 -10.43 -18.34
C HIS A 63 -2.08 -9.14 -18.83
N GLY A 64 -1.29 -8.07 -19.01
CA GLY A 64 -1.80 -6.72 -19.21
C GLY A 64 -2.09 -6.01 -17.87
N ILE A 65 -2.17 -4.67 -17.93
CA ILE A 65 -2.42 -3.87 -16.72
C ILE A 65 -3.92 -3.83 -16.46
N ASP A 66 -4.33 -4.44 -15.34
CA ASP A 66 -5.70 -4.40 -14.84
C ASP A 66 -5.72 -3.89 -13.39
N ILE A 67 -5.85 -2.58 -13.24
CA ILE A 67 -5.93 -1.95 -11.92
C ILE A 67 -7.15 -2.40 -11.11
N ARG A 68 -8.28 -2.75 -11.78
CA ARG A 68 -9.47 -3.29 -11.10
C ARG A 68 -9.13 -4.61 -10.40
N GLY A 69 -8.47 -5.51 -11.13
CA GLY A 69 -8.01 -6.79 -10.60
C GLY A 69 -7.00 -6.60 -9.46
N VAL A 70 -6.00 -5.74 -9.64
CA VAL A 70 -4.99 -5.46 -8.60
C VAL A 70 -5.64 -4.95 -7.31
N LEU A 71 -6.58 -4.00 -7.38
CA LEU A 71 -7.25 -3.45 -6.20
C LEU A 71 -8.20 -4.45 -5.55
N ALA A 72 -8.89 -5.28 -6.35
CA ALA A 72 -9.71 -6.38 -5.84
C ALA A 72 -8.87 -7.40 -5.05
N VAL A 73 -7.68 -7.74 -5.53
CA VAL A 73 -6.73 -8.60 -4.80
C VAL A 73 -6.30 -7.93 -3.49
N ILE A 74 -5.90 -6.66 -3.51
CA ILE A 74 -5.52 -5.92 -2.29
C ILE A 74 -6.65 -5.95 -1.25
N GLU A 75 -7.90 -5.73 -1.65
CA GLU A 75 -9.07 -5.76 -0.77
C GLU A 75 -9.26 -7.14 -0.13
N GLU A 76 -9.23 -8.24 -0.93
CA GLU A 76 -9.41 -9.60 -0.41
C GLU A 76 -8.24 -10.04 0.49
N LEU A 77 -7.00 -9.70 0.13
CA LEU A 77 -5.83 -9.97 0.96
C LEU A 77 -5.92 -9.20 2.29
N ALA A 78 -6.27 -7.91 2.25
CA ALA A 78 -6.39 -7.08 3.45
C ALA A 78 -7.52 -7.53 4.37
N LYS A 79 -8.60 -8.09 3.82
CA LYS A 79 -9.66 -8.72 4.60
C LYS A 79 -9.15 -9.89 5.45
N ARG A 80 -8.15 -10.62 4.99
CA ARG A 80 -7.49 -11.72 5.72
C ARG A 80 -6.35 -11.21 6.61
N SER A 81 -5.47 -10.39 6.04
CA SER A 81 -4.29 -9.84 6.71
C SER A 81 -3.77 -8.60 5.97
N ALA A 82 -3.68 -7.48 6.67
CA ALA A 82 -3.16 -6.24 6.10
C ALA A 82 -1.73 -6.40 5.56
N VAL A 83 -0.87 -7.15 6.27
CA VAL A 83 0.54 -7.36 5.87
C VAL A 83 0.68 -8.25 4.63
N LEU A 84 -0.26 -9.18 4.41
CA LEU A 84 -0.28 -9.97 3.18
C LEU A 84 -0.62 -9.10 1.97
N SER A 85 -1.54 -8.14 2.12
CA SER A 85 -1.77 -7.15 1.06
C SER A 85 -0.58 -6.23 0.86
N GLY A 86 0.16 -5.89 1.94
CA GLY A 86 1.41 -5.13 1.86
C GLY A 86 2.49 -5.85 1.04
N LEU A 87 2.61 -7.16 1.18
CA LEU A 87 3.53 -7.98 0.38
C LEU A 87 3.18 -7.92 -1.12
N TYR A 88 1.90 -8.02 -1.46
CA TYR A 88 1.41 -7.89 -2.84
C TYR A 88 1.61 -6.47 -3.41
N ILE A 89 1.38 -5.44 -2.59
CA ILE A 89 1.63 -4.04 -2.94
C ILE A 89 3.12 -3.81 -3.25
N ALA A 90 4.02 -4.40 -2.46
CA ALA A 90 5.47 -4.30 -2.67
C ALA A 90 5.92 -4.84 -4.04
N ASN A 91 5.22 -5.85 -4.56
CA ASN A 91 5.44 -6.38 -5.90
C ASN A 91 4.78 -5.53 -6.99
N THR A 92 3.47 -5.28 -6.87
CA THR A 92 2.64 -4.69 -7.92
C THR A 92 2.75 -3.18 -8.00
N ILE A 93 2.38 -2.48 -6.90
CA ILE A 93 2.31 -1.02 -6.91
C ILE A 93 3.71 -0.41 -6.85
N TYR A 94 4.55 -0.88 -5.90
CA TYR A 94 5.88 -0.30 -5.72
C TYR A 94 6.88 -0.77 -6.76
N GLY A 95 6.77 -2.01 -7.22
CA GLY A 95 7.59 -2.57 -8.29
C GLY A 95 7.00 -2.30 -9.67
N SER A 96 5.98 -3.08 -10.06
CA SER A 96 5.53 -3.19 -11.44
C SER A 96 5.01 -1.88 -12.02
N PHE A 97 4.09 -1.17 -11.34
CA PHE A 97 3.52 0.08 -11.86
C PHE A 97 4.59 1.17 -12.05
N ASN A 98 5.49 1.36 -11.07
CA ASN A 98 6.52 2.39 -11.18
C ASN A 98 7.55 2.08 -12.26
N ILE A 99 8.00 0.82 -12.35
CA ILE A 99 8.95 0.41 -13.39
C ILE A 99 8.31 0.50 -14.77
N ASN A 100 7.05 0.06 -14.93
CA ASN A 100 6.36 0.14 -16.22
C ASN A 100 6.17 1.59 -16.67
N ALA A 101 5.81 2.49 -15.76
CA ALA A 101 5.57 3.89 -16.11
C ALA A 101 6.87 4.66 -16.42
N SER A 102 7.95 4.38 -15.71
CA SER A 102 9.12 5.28 -15.67
C SER A 102 10.47 4.59 -15.89
N GLY A 103 10.52 3.26 -15.93
CA GLY A 103 11.75 2.51 -16.18
C GLY A 103 12.28 2.70 -17.59
N SER A 104 13.61 2.70 -17.75
CA SER A 104 14.25 2.62 -19.08
C SER A 104 13.89 1.28 -19.76
N PRO A 105 14.02 1.15 -21.08
CA PRO A 105 13.78 -0.13 -21.76
C PRO A 105 14.53 -1.30 -21.14
N THR A 106 15.81 -1.09 -20.77
CA THR A 106 16.63 -2.11 -20.13
C THR A 106 16.10 -2.47 -18.74
N GLN A 107 15.68 -1.48 -17.95
CA GLN A 107 15.08 -1.72 -16.64
C GLN A 107 13.76 -2.47 -16.74
N LYS A 108 12.87 -2.10 -17.67
CA LYS A 108 11.62 -2.83 -17.91
C LYS A 108 11.88 -4.28 -18.28
N GLN A 109 12.80 -4.53 -19.20
CA GLN A 109 13.18 -5.88 -19.63
C GLN A 109 13.76 -6.73 -18.50
N PHE A 110 14.45 -6.11 -17.54
CA PHE A 110 15.05 -6.80 -16.39
C PHE A 110 14.05 -7.05 -15.26
N PHE A 111 13.27 -6.03 -14.89
CA PHE A 111 12.43 -6.08 -13.69
C PHE A 111 11.04 -6.68 -13.94
N LEU A 112 10.36 -6.29 -15.02
CA LEU A 112 8.94 -6.62 -15.20
C LEU A 112 8.65 -8.12 -15.28
N PRO A 113 9.44 -8.96 -16.02
CA PRO A 113 9.23 -10.41 -16.01
C PRO A 113 9.37 -11.03 -14.61
N LYS A 114 10.36 -10.58 -13.84
CA LYS A 114 10.61 -11.07 -12.48
C LYS A 114 9.51 -10.65 -11.51
N LEU A 115 8.97 -9.44 -11.68
CA LEU A 115 7.83 -8.96 -10.90
C LEU A 115 6.56 -9.75 -11.23
N ALA A 116 6.29 -10.05 -12.51
CA ALA A 116 5.17 -10.87 -12.92
C ALA A 116 5.21 -12.29 -12.29
N ASN A 117 6.40 -12.84 -12.11
CA ASN A 117 6.63 -14.14 -11.47
C ASN A 117 6.72 -14.10 -9.94
N GLY A 118 6.61 -12.92 -9.30
CA GLY A 118 6.73 -12.77 -7.86
C GLY A 118 8.16 -12.92 -7.31
N GLU A 119 9.18 -12.87 -8.18
CA GLU A 119 10.58 -13.05 -7.81
C GLU A 119 11.17 -11.84 -7.08
N LEU A 120 10.64 -10.64 -7.34
CA LEU A 120 11.14 -9.38 -6.80
C LEU A 120 10.07 -8.63 -6.01
N LEU A 121 10.54 -7.98 -4.93
CA LEU A 121 9.75 -7.08 -4.09
C LEU A 121 10.51 -5.77 -3.89
N PHE A 122 9.77 -4.67 -3.80
CA PHE A 122 10.31 -3.33 -3.58
C PHE A 122 9.88 -2.76 -2.22
N ALA A 123 10.81 -2.13 -1.51
CA ALA A 123 10.52 -1.28 -0.37
C ALA A 123 10.52 0.19 -0.80
N TYR A 124 9.66 1.03 -0.20
CA TYR A 124 9.68 2.47 -0.44
C TYR A 124 10.56 3.20 0.56
N GLY A 125 11.55 3.93 0.03
CA GLY A 125 12.45 4.81 0.76
C GLY A 125 12.21 6.29 0.40
N LEU A 126 11.03 6.82 0.69
CA LEU A 126 10.68 8.22 0.38
C LEU A 126 11.00 9.14 1.56
N SER A 127 10.48 8.82 2.74
CA SER A 127 10.61 9.61 3.96
C SER A 127 11.99 9.50 4.60
N GLU A 128 12.36 10.50 5.40
CA GLU A 128 13.59 10.56 6.18
C GLU A 128 13.28 10.89 7.65
N PRO A 129 14.21 10.74 8.59
CA PRO A 129 13.97 11.06 9.98
C PRO A 129 13.36 12.45 10.22
N ASN A 130 13.74 13.44 9.40
CA ASN A 130 13.27 14.83 9.50
C ASN A 130 12.37 15.26 8.33
N VAL A 131 12.00 14.34 7.42
CA VAL A 131 11.20 14.64 6.22
C VAL A 131 10.10 13.61 6.04
N GLY A 132 8.85 14.05 6.19
CA GLY A 132 7.67 13.24 5.95
C GLY A 132 6.77 13.85 4.88
N ALA A 133 5.87 14.75 5.27
CA ALA A 133 4.90 15.36 4.35
C ALA A 133 5.54 16.24 3.25
N ASP A 134 6.63 16.93 3.55
CA ASP A 134 7.38 17.76 2.59
C ASP A 134 8.50 16.94 1.92
N LEU A 135 8.13 16.00 1.06
CA LEU A 135 9.09 15.13 0.35
C LEU A 135 10.08 15.91 -0.51
N THR A 136 9.78 17.15 -0.91
CA THR A 136 10.75 17.98 -1.62
C THR A 136 11.94 18.41 -0.75
N GLY A 137 11.84 18.21 0.57
CA GLY A 137 12.86 18.48 1.56
C GLY A 137 13.87 17.36 1.82
N VAL A 138 13.79 16.21 1.11
CA VAL A 138 14.71 15.09 1.34
C VAL A 138 16.18 15.53 1.24
N GLN A 139 17.01 14.96 2.12
CA GLN A 139 18.42 15.31 2.29
C GLN A 139 19.37 14.18 1.87
N THR A 140 18.89 12.93 1.83
CA THR A 140 19.63 11.81 1.23
C THR A 140 20.04 12.21 -0.17
N ARG A 141 21.34 12.24 -0.44
CA ARG A 141 21.88 12.74 -1.70
C ARG A 141 22.49 11.63 -2.54
N ALA A 142 22.41 11.81 -3.84
CA ALA A 142 23.08 11.02 -4.84
C ALA A 142 23.98 11.94 -5.67
N GLU A 143 25.24 11.58 -5.83
CA GLU A 143 26.21 12.29 -6.63
C GLU A 143 26.62 11.42 -7.81
N ARG A 144 26.50 11.96 -9.02
CA ARG A 144 26.99 11.27 -10.23
C ARG A 144 28.51 11.38 -10.33
N ARG A 145 29.21 10.27 -10.50
CA ARG A 145 30.65 10.19 -10.75
C ARG A 145 30.92 9.28 -11.94
N GLY A 146 30.95 9.89 -13.14
CA GLY A 146 31.09 9.16 -14.40
C GLY A 146 29.88 8.27 -14.67
N ASP A 147 30.10 6.98 -14.77
CA ASP A 147 29.08 5.94 -14.98
C ASP A 147 28.48 5.39 -13.67
N LYS A 148 28.82 6.00 -12.53
CA LYS A 148 28.36 5.58 -11.20
C LYS A 148 27.57 6.68 -10.51
N VAL A 149 26.78 6.25 -9.52
CA VAL A 149 26.10 7.12 -8.54
C VAL A 149 26.58 6.75 -7.13
N ILE A 150 26.94 7.75 -6.33
CA ILE A 150 27.34 7.62 -4.93
C ILE A 150 26.20 8.14 -4.05
N ILE A 151 25.76 7.32 -3.09
CA ILE A 151 24.57 7.62 -2.28
C ILE A 151 24.98 7.75 -0.82
N ASN A 152 24.56 8.83 -0.17
CA ASN A 152 24.79 9.12 1.24
C ASN A 152 23.54 9.70 1.89
N GLY A 153 23.18 9.21 3.08
CA GLY A 153 22.05 9.70 3.86
C GLY A 153 21.28 8.60 4.55
N ALA A 154 20.02 8.87 4.88
CA ALA A 154 19.18 7.91 5.57
C ALA A 154 17.72 8.04 5.15
N LYS A 155 17.02 6.91 5.12
CA LYS A 155 15.58 6.78 4.91
C LYS A 155 14.92 6.20 6.14
N ARG A 156 13.67 6.55 6.38
CA ARG A 156 12.87 6.07 7.49
C ARG A 156 11.49 5.59 7.02
N TRP A 157 10.92 4.65 7.76
CA TRP A 157 9.63 4.02 7.45
C TRP A 157 9.65 3.21 6.15
N CYS A 158 10.79 2.58 5.83
CA CYS A 158 10.96 1.74 4.65
C CYS A 158 10.42 0.34 4.94
N SER A 159 9.10 0.12 4.82
CA SER A 159 8.49 -1.17 5.12
C SER A 159 9.04 -2.26 4.20
N GLY A 160 9.47 -3.38 4.81
CA GLY A 160 10.03 -4.52 4.12
C GLY A 160 11.46 -4.35 3.60
N ALA A 161 12.18 -3.27 3.93
CA ALA A 161 13.54 -3.07 3.44
C ALA A 161 14.52 -4.17 3.91
N ASP A 162 14.23 -4.86 5.01
CA ASP A 162 15.02 -5.99 5.52
C ASP A 162 14.79 -7.30 4.75
N THR A 163 13.69 -7.42 4.00
CA THR A 163 13.29 -8.65 3.31
C THR A 163 13.12 -8.49 1.79
N ASN A 164 12.75 -7.30 1.31
CA ASN A 164 12.55 -7.01 -0.10
C ASN A 164 13.89 -6.87 -0.84
N ASP A 165 13.89 -7.00 -2.15
CA ASP A 165 15.11 -7.08 -2.96
C ASP A 165 15.69 -5.70 -3.28
N TYR A 166 14.81 -4.72 -3.50
CA TYR A 166 15.19 -3.37 -3.89
C TYR A 166 14.52 -2.32 -3.02
N ILE A 167 15.20 -1.19 -2.86
CA ILE A 167 14.68 0.02 -2.23
C ILE A 167 14.45 1.06 -3.34
N TYR A 168 13.20 1.47 -3.53
CA TYR A 168 12.79 2.57 -4.38
C TYR A 168 12.95 3.87 -3.59
N ALA A 169 14.05 4.59 -3.81
CA ALA A 169 14.46 5.70 -2.96
C ALA A 169 14.38 7.04 -3.68
N LEU A 170 13.68 8.02 -3.08
CA LEU A 170 13.71 9.42 -3.51
C LEU A 170 14.93 10.11 -2.91
N VAL A 171 15.79 10.68 -3.72
CA VAL A 171 17.04 11.30 -3.30
C VAL A 171 17.24 12.68 -3.92
N ARG A 172 18.05 13.50 -3.29
CA ARG A 172 18.53 14.77 -3.84
C ARG A 172 19.72 14.51 -4.75
N SER A 173 19.61 14.90 -6.00
CA SER A 173 20.61 14.62 -7.05
C SER A 173 21.23 15.87 -7.65
N ASP A 174 20.78 17.09 -7.27
CA ASP A 174 21.34 18.35 -7.73
C ASP A 174 21.23 19.42 -6.64
N LYS A 175 21.93 20.53 -6.85
CA LYS A 175 21.98 21.75 -5.99
C LYS A 175 21.01 22.85 -6.43
N SER A 176 20.14 22.59 -7.43
CA SER A 176 19.14 23.55 -7.90
C SER A 176 18.29 24.09 -6.75
N GLU A 177 18.02 25.39 -6.72
CA GLU A 177 17.12 26.01 -5.75
C GLU A 177 15.67 25.56 -5.91
N ASP A 178 15.25 25.16 -7.14
CA ASP A 178 13.96 24.55 -7.37
C ASP A 178 13.96 23.11 -6.80
N ARG A 179 13.40 22.97 -5.61
CA ARG A 179 13.36 21.71 -4.84
C ARG A 179 12.65 20.55 -5.57
N ARG A 180 11.95 20.82 -6.68
CA ARG A 180 11.27 19.80 -7.50
C ARG A 180 12.12 19.35 -8.69
N LYS A 181 13.15 20.12 -9.07
CA LYS A 181 14.04 19.83 -10.20
C LYS A 181 15.39 19.23 -9.80
N ASN A 182 15.59 18.95 -8.52
CA ASN A 182 16.85 18.46 -7.98
C ASN A 182 16.70 17.09 -7.31
N LEU A 183 15.68 16.31 -7.71
CA LEU A 183 15.35 15.01 -7.14
C LEU A 183 15.44 13.92 -8.21
N SER A 184 15.93 12.76 -7.81
CA SER A 184 15.93 11.54 -8.60
C SER A 184 15.34 10.39 -7.81
N ILE A 185 14.91 9.34 -8.51
CA ILE A 185 14.48 8.09 -7.90
C ILE A 185 15.53 7.04 -8.23
N LEU A 186 15.94 6.29 -7.22
CA LEU A 186 16.94 5.25 -7.34
C LEU A 186 16.35 3.88 -7.00
N LEU A 187 16.72 2.88 -7.79
CA LEU A 187 16.42 1.46 -7.57
C LEU A 187 17.67 0.81 -6.95
N ILE A 188 17.69 0.71 -5.63
CA ILE A 188 18.88 0.33 -4.87
C ILE A 188 18.77 -1.13 -4.43
N PRO A 189 19.63 -2.06 -4.91
CA PRO A 189 19.64 -3.42 -4.40
C PRO A 189 19.96 -3.42 -2.89
N ARG A 190 19.10 -4.05 -2.08
CA ARG A 190 19.23 -4.08 -0.61
C ARG A 190 20.56 -4.59 -0.10
N ALA A 191 21.15 -5.57 -0.79
CA ALA A 191 22.39 -6.24 -0.38
C ALA A 191 23.66 -5.45 -0.75
N THR A 192 23.55 -4.21 -1.23
CA THR A 192 24.71 -3.40 -1.61
C THR A 192 25.56 -3.02 -0.39
N LYS A 193 26.88 -3.09 -0.53
CA LYS A 193 27.81 -2.64 0.51
C LYS A 193 27.60 -1.17 0.87
N GLY A 194 27.65 -0.83 2.14
CA GLY A 194 27.42 0.52 2.65
C GLY A 194 25.96 0.77 3.04
N ILE A 195 25.07 -0.23 2.89
CA ILE A 195 23.70 -0.15 3.38
C ILE A 195 23.60 -0.81 4.75
N THR A 196 23.01 -0.08 5.70
CA THR A 196 22.65 -0.60 7.02
C THR A 196 21.14 -0.48 7.19
N ILE A 197 20.49 -1.58 7.59
CA ILE A 197 19.03 -1.63 7.79
C ILE A 197 18.78 -2.02 9.25
N THR A 198 17.93 -1.23 9.92
CA THR A 198 17.47 -1.51 11.29
C THR A 198 15.96 -1.50 11.34
N THR A 199 15.37 -2.45 12.05
CA THR A 199 13.92 -2.55 12.20
C THR A 199 13.41 -1.68 13.34
N THR A 200 12.18 -1.15 13.16
CA THR A 200 11.45 -0.37 14.19
C THR A 200 10.15 -1.08 14.51
N ASN A 201 9.89 -1.35 15.78
CA ASN A 201 8.63 -1.95 16.21
C ASN A 201 7.47 -0.98 15.99
N THR A 202 6.38 -1.50 15.43
CA THR A 202 5.14 -0.76 15.20
C THR A 202 3.98 -1.39 15.96
N MET A 203 2.93 -0.61 16.24
CA MET A 203 1.79 -1.15 16.97
C MET A 203 0.90 -2.06 16.12
N GLY A 204 0.83 -1.83 14.81
CA GLY A 204 0.03 -2.59 13.84
C GLY A 204 0.81 -2.83 12.57
N GLN A 205 0.18 -3.56 11.65
CA GLN A 205 0.81 -4.06 10.41
C GLN A 205 2.09 -4.86 10.68
N ARG A 206 2.09 -5.61 11.78
CA ARG A 206 3.18 -6.47 12.20
C ARG A 206 3.27 -7.67 11.28
N GLY A 207 4.49 -7.93 10.83
CA GLY A 207 4.77 -8.98 9.84
C GLY A 207 5.55 -8.49 8.62
N VAL A 208 5.40 -7.21 8.24
CA VAL A 208 6.28 -6.51 7.32
C VAL A 208 7.03 -5.46 8.11
N SER A 209 8.30 -5.74 8.41
CA SER A 209 9.12 -4.88 9.26
C SER A 209 9.17 -3.45 8.73
N THR A 210 8.93 -2.47 9.59
CA THR A 210 9.21 -1.06 9.27
C THR A 210 10.66 -0.77 9.55
N CYS A 211 11.41 -0.24 8.58
CA CYS A 211 12.87 -0.13 8.66
C CYS A 211 13.35 1.32 8.54
N ASP A 212 14.45 1.60 9.23
CA ASP A 212 15.36 2.69 8.94
C ASP A 212 16.49 2.14 8.07
N VAL A 213 16.89 2.90 7.04
CA VAL A 213 17.93 2.52 6.09
C VAL A 213 18.96 3.64 6.02
N SER A 214 20.23 3.32 6.28
CA SER A 214 21.35 4.26 6.13
C SER A 214 22.22 3.87 4.93
N PHE A 215 22.66 4.87 4.20
CA PHE A 215 23.56 4.77 3.06
C PHE A 215 24.86 5.49 3.40
N ASP A 216 25.99 4.77 3.32
CA ASP A 216 27.33 5.26 3.59
C ASP A 216 28.23 4.94 2.40
N ASP A 217 28.49 5.94 1.57
CA ASP A 217 29.24 5.86 0.30
C ASP A 217 28.80 4.65 -0.57
N VAL A 218 27.48 4.43 -0.69
CA VAL A 218 26.92 3.37 -1.52
C VAL A 218 27.15 3.70 -2.99
N GLU A 219 27.96 2.86 -3.65
CA GLU A 219 28.35 3.04 -5.05
C GLU A 219 27.64 2.04 -5.95
N LEU A 220 26.94 2.52 -6.99
CA LEU A 220 26.16 1.71 -7.93
C LEU A 220 26.29 2.22 -9.37
N PRO A 221 26.08 1.36 -10.39
CA PRO A 221 26.03 1.78 -11.79
C PRO A 221 24.89 2.78 -12.03
N PHE A 222 25.15 3.87 -12.72
CA PHE A 222 24.20 4.97 -12.91
C PHE A 222 22.95 4.52 -13.69
N GLU A 223 23.12 3.93 -14.88
CA GLU A 223 22.02 3.57 -15.77
C GLU A 223 21.07 2.50 -15.21
N GLU A 224 21.61 1.57 -14.42
CA GLU A 224 20.81 0.51 -13.79
C GLU A 224 20.07 1.01 -12.57
N THR A 225 20.66 1.97 -11.84
CA THR A 225 20.18 2.45 -10.55
C THR A 225 19.20 3.61 -10.67
N VAL A 226 19.47 4.57 -11.55
CA VAL A 226 18.55 5.72 -11.73
C VAL A 226 17.31 5.27 -12.50
N LEU A 227 16.12 5.44 -11.91
CA LEU A 227 14.87 5.10 -12.58
C LEU A 227 14.74 5.91 -13.88
N GLY A 228 14.65 5.22 -15.02
CA GLY A 228 14.65 5.82 -16.34
C GLY A 228 16.05 6.19 -16.87
N GLY A 229 17.12 5.80 -16.16
CA GLY A 229 18.50 6.09 -16.57
C GLY A 229 18.78 7.58 -16.68
N GLU A 230 19.51 7.97 -17.73
CA GLU A 230 19.84 9.38 -18.03
C GLU A 230 18.62 10.29 -18.11
N THR A 231 17.52 9.82 -18.68
CA THR A 231 16.29 10.61 -18.84
C THR A 231 15.54 10.86 -17.54
N GLY A 232 15.76 10.00 -16.53
CA GLY A 232 15.13 10.10 -15.21
C GLY A 232 15.91 10.93 -14.19
N TRP A 233 17.18 11.26 -14.47
CA TRP A 233 18.01 12.07 -13.58
C TRP A 233 17.44 13.47 -13.39
N ASN A 234 17.31 13.92 -12.15
CA ASN A 234 16.67 15.17 -11.76
C ASN A 234 15.17 15.30 -12.15
N LYS A 235 14.51 14.15 -12.44
CA LYS A 235 13.07 14.10 -12.75
C LYS A 235 12.25 13.41 -11.65
N GLY A 236 12.86 13.05 -10.54
CA GLY A 236 12.24 12.25 -9.47
C GLY A 236 10.90 12.79 -8.99
N TRP A 237 10.74 14.11 -8.88
CA TRP A 237 9.44 14.71 -8.51
C TRP A 237 8.37 14.46 -9.57
N THR A 238 8.70 14.66 -10.84
CA THR A 238 7.75 14.44 -11.95
C THR A 238 7.36 12.96 -12.06
N LEU A 239 8.33 12.05 -11.86
CA LEU A 239 8.09 10.62 -11.90
C LEU A 239 7.21 10.19 -10.71
N LEU A 240 7.48 10.68 -9.51
CA LEU A 240 6.71 10.37 -8.30
C LEU A 240 5.29 10.96 -8.36
N ALA A 241 5.15 12.21 -8.81
CA ALA A 241 3.87 12.94 -8.88
C ALA A 241 3.09 12.68 -10.18
N GLY A 242 3.53 11.72 -11.00
CA GLY A 242 2.90 11.33 -12.26
C GLY A 242 1.65 10.45 -12.09
N PRO A 243 1.18 9.84 -13.18
CA PRO A 243 -0.04 9.00 -13.18
C PRO A 243 0.00 7.81 -12.20
N THR A 244 1.20 7.29 -11.90
CA THR A 244 1.38 6.20 -10.92
C THR A 244 0.97 6.59 -9.51
N LEU A 245 1.02 7.89 -9.16
CA LEU A 245 0.58 8.38 -7.86
C LEU A 245 -0.91 8.13 -7.62
N GLU A 246 -1.74 8.16 -8.65
CA GLU A 246 -3.18 7.89 -8.53
C GLU A 246 -3.41 6.41 -8.19
N ALA A 247 -2.74 5.49 -8.88
CA ALA A 247 -2.78 4.06 -8.56
C ALA A 247 -2.23 3.77 -7.14
N GLU A 248 -1.14 4.44 -6.74
CA GLU A 248 -0.58 4.33 -5.38
C GLU A 248 -1.56 4.82 -4.32
N LYS A 249 -2.25 5.92 -4.55
CA LYS A 249 -3.22 6.44 -3.59
C LYS A 249 -4.47 5.57 -3.44
N VAL A 250 -4.98 4.95 -4.53
CA VAL A 250 -6.19 4.11 -4.50
C VAL A 250 -5.98 2.79 -3.76
N GLN A 251 -4.76 2.28 -3.66
CA GLN A 251 -4.47 1.07 -2.88
C GLN A 251 -4.80 1.22 -1.38
N VAL A 252 -4.61 2.42 -0.80
CA VAL A 252 -4.89 2.66 0.63
C VAL A 252 -6.39 2.51 0.94
N PRO A 253 -7.32 3.13 0.18
CA PRO A 253 -8.74 2.83 0.25
C PRO A 253 -9.09 1.35 0.09
N ALA A 254 -8.47 0.64 -0.85
CA ALA A 254 -8.73 -0.79 -1.06
C ALA A 254 -8.34 -1.63 0.17
N MET A 255 -7.15 -1.39 0.73
CA MET A 255 -6.73 -2.02 1.98
C MET A 255 -7.68 -1.67 3.14
N ALA A 256 -8.07 -0.40 3.30
CA ALA A 256 -8.98 0.05 4.35
C ALA A 256 -10.35 -0.63 4.27
N VAL A 257 -10.91 -0.74 3.08
CA VAL A 257 -12.19 -1.43 2.83
C VAL A 257 -12.07 -2.92 3.17
N GLY A 258 -10.96 -3.58 2.84
CA GLY A 258 -10.70 -4.97 3.20
C GLY A 258 -10.71 -5.17 4.71
N ILE A 259 -9.91 -4.39 5.45
CA ILE A 259 -9.83 -4.46 6.93
C ILE A 259 -11.19 -4.16 7.57
N ALA A 260 -11.88 -3.10 7.14
CA ALA A 260 -13.17 -2.72 7.69
C ALA A 260 -14.27 -3.76 7.38
N THR A 261 -14.18 -4.43 6.21
CA THR A 261 -15.08 -5.55 5.88
C THR A 261 -14.87 -6.71 6.84
N ALA A 262 -13.61 -7.09 7.13
CA ALA A 262 -13.32 -8.15 8.11
C ALA A 262 -13.88 -7.82 9.50
N ALA A 263 -13.65 -6.59 9.96
CA ALA A 263 -14.13 -6.14 11.27
C ALA A 263 -15.67 -6.15 11.37
N LEU A 264 -16.35 -5.70 10.31
CA LEU A 264 -17.80 -5.69 10.28
C LEU A 264 -18.39 -7.11 10.21
N ASP A 265 -17.79 -8.01 9.40
CA ASP A 265 -18.25 -9.39 9.31
C ASP A 265 -18.13 -10.09 10.68
N GLU A 266 -17.01 -9.92 11.40
CA GLU A 266 -16.82 -10.46 12.75
C GLU A 266 -17.82 -9.86 13.76
N ALA A 267 -17.98 -8.55 13.79
CA ALA A 267 -18.92 -7.90 14.70
C ALA A 267 -20.38 -8.27 14.41
N TRP A 268 -20.73 -8.43 13.13
CA TRP A 268 -22.06 -8.85 12.70
C TRP A 268 -22.38 -10.26 13.15
N GLN A 269 -21.46 -11.21 12.98
CA GLN A 269 -21.60 -12.59 13.44
C GLN A 269 -21.68 -12.64 14.97
N TYR A 270 -20.70 -12.02 15.66
CA TYR A 270 -20.66 -12.01 17.11
C TYR A 270 -21.95 -11.46 17.73
N ALA A 271 -22.51 -10.37 17.18
CA ALA A 271 -23.74 -9.78 17.70
C ALA A 271 -24.97 -10.70 17.56
N GLN A 272 -24.97 -11.63 16.61
CA GLN A 272 -26.04 -12.63 16.42
C GLN A 272 -25.89 -13.85 17.32
N GLU A 273 -24.70 -14.14 17.81
CA GLU A 273 -24.41 -15.29 18.65
C GLU A 273 -24.40 -14.93 20.14
N ARG A 274 -23.78 -13.82 20.49
CA ARG A 274 -23.62 -13.35 21.90
C ARG A 274 -24.94 -12.95 22.51
N LYS A 275 -25.20 -13.48 23.71
CA LYS A 275 -26.39 -13.11 24.51
C LYS A 275 -26.01 -12.33 25.76
N GLN A 276 -26.73 -11.26 26.03
CA GLN A 276 -26.71 -10.50 27.28
C GLN A 276 -28.12 -10.01 27.59
N PHE A 277 -28.46 -9.88 28.88
CA PHE A 277 -29.80 -9.52 29.34
C PHE A 277 -30.91 -10.45 28.78
N GLY A 278 -30.58 -11.74 28.60
CA GLY A 278 -31.51 -12.76 28.12
C GLY A 278 -31.73 -12.83 26.62
N VAL A 279 -31.20 -11.89 25.81
CA VAL A 279 -31.37 -11.82 24.35
C VAL A 279 -30.03 -11.74 23.63
N ARG A 280 -30.03 -11.98 22.32
CA ARG A 280 -28.86 -11.70 21.44
C ARG A 280 -28.57 -10.20 21.48
N ILE A 281 -27.28 -9.82 21.51
CA ILE A 281 -26.93 -8.38 21.62
C ILE A 281 -27.39 -7.57 20.43
N CYS A 282 -27.54 -8.15 19.23
CA CYS A 282 -28.13 -7.49 18.06
C CYS A 282 -29.62 -7.13 18.25
N ALA A 283 -30.29 -7.65 19.27
CA ALA A 283 -31.67 -7.25 19.62
C ALA A 283 -31.73 -5.89 20.34
N HIS A 284 -30.63 -5.47 20.98
CA HIS A 284 -30.56 -4.15 21.62
C HIS A 284 -30.45 -3.07 20.53
N GLN A 285 -31.27 -2.03 20.62
CA GLN A 285 -31.37 -0.97 19.63
C GLN A 285 -30.04 -0.27 19.36
N SER A 286 -29.25 0.01 20.40
CA SER A 286 -27.93 0.65 20.28
C SER A 286 -26.94 -0.17 19.44
N VAL A 287 -26.86 -1.49 19.68
CA VAL A 287 -25.97 -2.39 18.92
C VAL A 287 -26.46 -2.49 17.48
N ARG A 288 -27.77 -2.64 17.28
CA ARG A 288 -28.38 -2.69 15.95
C ARG A 288 -28.07 -1.44 15.12
N HIS A 289 -28.18 -0.24 15.73
CA HIS A 289 -27.86 1.01 15.07
C HIS A 289 -26.37 1.07 14.68
N MET A 290 -25.46 0.71 15.56
CA MET A 290 -24.02 0.68 15.26
C MET A 290 -23.70 -0.23 14.07
N LEU A 291 -24.29 -1.43 14.01
CA LEU A 291 -24.10 -2.37 12.87
C LEU A 291 -24.62 -1.79 11.56
N VAL A 292 -25.81 -1.17 11.56
CA VAL A 292 -26.41 -0.57 10.37
C VAL A 292 -25.62 0.65 9.90
N ASP A 293 -25.17 1.51 10.82
CA ASP A 293 -24.33 2.66 10.51
C ASP A 293 -22.99 2.23 9.90
N ALA A 294 -22.32 1.22 10.50
CA ALA A 294 -21.08 0.66 9.97
C ALA A 294 -21.29 0.10 8.55
N LYS A 295 -22.39 -0.66 8.32
CA LYS A 295 -22.73 -1.21 7.00
C LYS A 295 -22.97 -0.11 5.96
N THR A 296 -23.68 0.94 6.34
CA THR A 296 -24.00 2.09 5.46
C THR A 296 -22.72 2.85 5.10
N LYS A 297 -21.86 3.16 6.09
CA LYS A 297 -20.56 3.80 5.88
C LYS A 297 -19.65 2.95 4.98
N LEU A 298 -19.60 1.65 5.20
CA LEU A 298 -18.78 0.74 4.38
C LEU A 298 -19.26 0.70 2.93
N LEU A 299 -20.57 0.72 2.68
CA LEU A 299 -21.11 0.81 1.32
C LEU A 299 -20.68 2.12 0.64
N ALA A 300 -20.76 3.26 1.33
CA ALA A 300 -20.28 4.54 0.80
C ALA A 300 -18.79 4.51 0.45
N CYS A 301 -17.95 3.91 1.33
CA CYS A 301 -16.54 3.72 1.07
C CYS A 301 -16.28 2.86 -0.19
N LYS A 302 -17.01 1.75 -0.33
CA LYS A 302 -16.91 0.87 -1.52
C LYS A 302 -17.31 1.59 -2.81
N LEU A 303 -18.36 2.39 -2.78
CA LEU A 303 -18.80 3.18 -3.94
C LEU A 303 -17.75 4.23 -4.36
N MET A 304 -17.14 4.93 -3.41
CA MET A 304 -16.05 5.86 -3.71
C MET A 304 -14.82 5.14 -4.27
N LEU A 305 -14.42 4.01 -3.67
CA LEU A 305 -13.31 3.19 -4.16
C LEU A 305 -13.59 2.72 -5.59
N HIS A 306 -14.76 2.16 -5.85
CA HIS A 306 -15.16 1.69 -7.18
C HIS A 306 -15.11 2.82 -8.21
N HIS A 307 -15.69 3.99 -7.90
CA HIS A 307 -15.65 5.14 -8.80
C HIS A 307 -14.22 5.55 -9.17
N CYS A 308 -13.33 5.66 -8.19
CA CYS A 308 -11.92 5.99 -8.45
C CYS A 308 -11.21 4.90 -9.24
N THR A 309 -11.48 3.63 -8.95
CA THR A 309 -10.93 2.49 -9.69
C THR A 309 -11.29 2.56 -11.17
N GLU A 310 -12.56 2.86 -11.49
CA GLU A 310 -13.03 3.00 -12.88
C GLU A 310 -12.35 4.17 -13.59
N LEU A 311 -12.22 5.33 -12.95
CA LEU A 311 -11.53 6.47 -13.54
C LEU A 311 -10.07 6.13 -13.88
N VAL A 312 -9.34 5.52 -12.94
CA VAL A 312 -7.94 5.12 -13.16
C VAL A 312 -7.82 4.05 -14.24
N ALA A 313 -8.70 3.05 -14.24
CA ALA A 313 -8.71 1.98 -15.24
C ALA A 313 -8.97 2.48 -16.67
N GLU A 314 -9.77 3.53 -16.80
CA GLU A 314 -10.07 4.17 -18.08
C GLU A 314 -9.07 5.28 -18.46
N ASN A 315 -7.99 5.44 -17.70
CA ASN A 315 -7.01 6.52 -17.87
C ASN A 315 -7.62 7.92 -17.90
N LYS A 316 -8.71 8.12 -17.15
CA LYS A 316 -9.34 9.43 -16.95
C LYS A 316 -8.65 10.20 -15.84
N PRO A 317 -8.64 11.55 -15.89
CA PRO A 317 -8.14 12.36 -14.78
C PRO A 317 -8.89 12.01 -13.48
N ALA A 318 -8.18 11.60 -12.44
CA ALA A 318 -8.78 11.12 -11.19
C ALA A 318 -8.12 11.69 -9.91
N ALA A 319 -7.20 12.63 -10.06
CA ALA A 319 -6.37 13.12 -8.94
C ALA A 319 -7.19 13.70 -7.78
N ILE A 320 -8.30 14.38 -8.06
CA ILE A 320 -9.20 14.96 -7.06
C ILE A 320 -9.98 13.85 -6.37
N GLU A 321 -10.66 13.00 -7.14
CA GLU A 321 -11.51 11.91 -6.67
C GLU A 321 -10.72 10.91 -5.85
N VAL A 322 -9.53 10.53 -6.32
CA VAL A 322 -8.61 9.64 -5.60
C VAL A 322 -8.13 10.25 -4.28
N SER A 323 -7.83 11.56 -4.27
CA SER A 323 -7.46 12.24 -3.02
C SER A 323 -8.63 12.31 -2.04
N MET A 324 -9.87 12.54 -2.54
CA MET A 324 -11.10 12.49 -1.73
C MET A 324 -11.38 11.09 -1.21
N ALA A 325 -11.25 10.06 -2.04
CA ALA A 325 -11.44 8.68 -1.64
C ALA A 325 -10.41 8.27 -0.58
N LYS A 326 -9.12 8.60 -0.77
CA LYS A 326 -8.09 8.31 0.22
C LYS A 326 -8.38 8.98 1.56
N LEU A 327 -8.80 10.23 1.56
CA LEU A 327 -9.18 10.96 2.77
C LEU A 327 -10.40 10.33 3.45
N TYR A 328 -11.50 10.22 2.74
CA TYR A 328 -12.78 9.79 3.31
C TYR A 328 -12.76 8.31 3.72
N VAL A 329 -12.27 7.44 2.85
CA VAL A 329 -12.31 5.98 3.08
C VAL A 329 -11.38 5.60 4.24
N ALA A 330 -10.15 6.15 4.29
CA ALA A 330 -9.23 5.83 5.38
C ALA A 330 -9.79 6.25 6.75
N GLU A 331 -10.31 7.48 6.88
CA GLU A 331 -10.90 7.98 8.13
C GLU A 331 -12.18 7.20 8.52
N THR A 332 -13.07 6.96 7.56
CA THR A 332 -14.34 6.29 7.80
C THR A 332 -14.14 4.82 8.17
N CYS A 333 -13.19 4.12 7.53
CA CYS A 333 -12.90 2.73 7.85
C CYS A 333 -12.29 2.58 9.25
N VAL A 334 -11.46 3.53 9.71
CA VAL A 334 -11.02 3.58 11.12
C VAL A 334 -12.23 3.65 12.05
N GLN A 335 -13.18 4.55 11.77
CA GLN A 335 -14.40 4.67 12.59
C GLN A 335 -15.23 3.39 12.59
N ILE A 336 -15.37 2.71 11.43
CA ILE A 336 -16.09 1.44 11.33
C ILE A 336 -15.44 0.38 12.22
N VAL A 337 -14.12 0.21 12.15
CA VAL A 337 -13.39 -0.80 12.93
C VAL A 337 -13.50 -0.51 14.43
N MET A 338 -13.37 0.76 14.83
CA MET A 338 -13.54 1.17 16.24
C MET A 338 -14.97 0.93 16.77
N ASP A 339 -15.99 1.14 15.94
CA ASP A 339 -17.37 0.87 16.32
C ASP A 339 -17.61 -0.66 16.40
N CYS A 340 -17.03 -1.45 15.50
CA CYS A 340 -17.06 -2.93 15.57
C CYS A 340 -16.37 -3.45 16.83
N GLN A 341 -15.22 -2.89 17.22
CA GLN A 341 -14.54 -3.25 18.45
C GLN A 341 -15.43 -3.04 19.69
N LYS A 342 -16.15 -1.91 19.75
CA LYS A 342 -17.09 -1.63 20.86
C LYS A 342 -18.20 -2.67 20.94
N ILE A 343 -18.70 -3.18 19.82
CA ILE A 343 -19.72 -4.24 19.76
C ILE A 343 -19.21 -5.53 20.41
N LEU A 344 -17.92 -5.88 20.19
CA LEU A 344 -17.30 -7.05 20.78
C LEU A 344 -16.97 -6.83 22.28
N GLY A 345 -16.91 -5.59 22.75
CA GLY A 345 -16.54 -5.27 24.14
C GLY A 345 -15.13 -5.77 24.48
N ALA A 346 -14.96 -6.44 25.63
CA ALA A 346 -13.66 -6.95 26.06
C ALA A 346 -13.02 -7.94 25.07
N TYR A 347 -13.80 -8.70 24.32
CA TYR A 347 -13.31 -9.60 23.28
C TYR A 347 -12.71 -8.84 22.08
N GLY A 348 -13.14 -7.63 21.83
CA GLY A 348 -12.54 -6.76 20.80
C GLY A 348 -11.23 -6.10 21.23
N TYR A 349 -10.83 -6.25 22.49
CA TYR A 349 -9.61 -5.66 23.07
C TYR A 349 -8.55 -6.73 23.43
N ALA A 350 -8.98 -7.97 23.64
CA ALA A 350 -8.11 -9.04 24.11
C ALA A 350 -7.30 -9.66 22.98
N GLU A 351 -6.00 -9.92 23.20
CA GLU A 351 -5.16 -10.70 22.32
C GLU A 351 -5.76 -12.10 22.07
N GLY A 352 -5.53 -12.65 20.88
CA GLY A 352 -6.08 -13.93 20.45
C GLY A 352 -7.41 -13.83 19.70
N PHE A 353 -8.03 -12.65 19.67
CA PHE A 353 -9.17 -12.33 18.81
C PHE A 353 -8.71 -11.43 17.65
N GLN A 354 -9.36 -11.58 16.50
CA GLN A 354 -8.95 -10.85 15.30
C GLN A 354 -9.13 -9.33 15.44
N MET A 355 -10.16 -8.88 16.13
CA MET A 355 -10.58 -7.47 16.18
C MET A 355 -9.48 -6.55 16.71
N GLU A 356 -8.74 -6.92 17.76
CA GLU A 356 -7.68 -6.07 18.30
C GLU A 356 -6.57 -5.81 17.28
N ARG A 357 -6.22 -6.84 16.47
CA ARG A 357 -5.25 -6.70 15.37
C ARG A 357 -5.79 -5.78 14.28
N LEU A 358 -7.06 -5.93 13.86
CA LEU A 358 -7.68 -5.07 12.87
C LEU A 358 -7.68 -3.59 13.32
N VAL A 359 -7.86 -3.32 14.62
CA VAL A 359 -7.74 -1.97 15.19
C VAL A 359 -6.32 -1.44 15.06
N ARG A 360 -5.31 -2.24 15.39
CA ARG A 360 -3.90 -1.83 15.27
C ARG A 360 -3.50 -1.60 13.81
N ASP A 361 -4.02 -2.41 12.90
CA ASP A 361 -3.67 -2.34 11.47
C ASP A 361 -4.32 -1.16 10.76
N ILE A 362 -5.56 -0.81 11.10
CA ILE A 362 -6.32 0.22 10.37
C ILE A 362 -5.85 1.64 10.67
N ILE A 363 -5.42 1.93 11.90
CA ILE A 363 -5.18 3.30 12.37
C ILE A 363 -4.01 4.01 11.68
N VAL A 364 -3.13 3.29 11.00
CA VAL A 364 -2.02 3.88 10.23
C VAL A 364 -2.46 4.39 8.86
N LEU A 365 -3.60 3.92 8.31
CA LEU A 365 -4.01 4.25 6.94
C LEU A 365 -4.33 5.73 6.70
N PRO A 366 -4.85 6.52 7.66
CA PRO A 366 -4.93 7.98 7.53
C PRO A 366 -3.57 8.69 7.52
N ILE A 367 -2.48 8.00 7.93
CA ILE A 367 -1.14 8.60 8.14
C ILE A 367 -0.26 8.42 6.90
N TRP A 368 -0.13 7.20 6.37
CA TRP A 368 0.75 6.88 5.26
C TRP A 368 0.10 7.11 3.88
N GLY A 369 0.89 7.04 2.79
CA GLY A 369 0.39 7.31 1.44
C GLY A 369 -0.14 8.75 1.26
N GLY A 370 0.48 9.72 1.96
CA GLY A 370 -0.01 11.09 2.10
C GLY A 370 -1.12 11.20 3.15
N SER A 371 -0.80 11.80 4.30
CA SER A 371 -1.73 11.92 5.43
C SER A 371 -3.04 12.62 5.06
N SER A 372 -4.08 12.43 5.91
CA SER A 372 -5.37 13.12 5.74
C SER A 372 -5.21 14.63 5.57
N ALA A 373 -4.28 15.26 6.30
CA ALA A 373 -3.98 16.69 6.16
C ALA A 373 -3.40 17.01 4.77
N ILE A 374 -2.49 16.17 4.26
CA ILE A 374 -1.92 16.32 2.92
C ILE A 374 -3.00 16.13 1.84
N GLN A 375 -3.92 15.15 2.00
CA GLN A 375 -5.02 15.01 1.05
C GLN A 375 -5.93 16.25 1.02
N LYS A 376 -6.25 16.84 2.18
CA LYS A 376 -7.02 18.10 2.27
C LYS A 376 -6.28 19.24 1.55
N ASN A 377 -4.96 19.38 1.75
CA ASN A 377 -4.16 20.38 1.05
C ASN A 377 -4.14 20.16 -0.47
N ASN A 378 -4.00 18.91 -0.92
CA ASN A 378 -4.04 18.57 -2.34
C ASN A 378 -5.39 18.92 -2.96
N ILE A 379 -6.50 18.52 -2.33
CA ILE A 379 -7.86 18.81 -2.79
C ILE A 379 -8.08 20.33 -2.87
N ALA A 380 -7.74 21.07 -1.80
CA ALA A 380 -7.87 22.53 -1.78
C ALA A 380 -7.06 23.20 -2.90
N SER A 381 -5.83 22.73 -3.14
CA SER A 381 -4.96 23.23 -4.21
C SER A 381 -5.53 22.94 -5.60
N MET A 382 -6.06 21.74 -5.83
CA MET A 382 -6.68 21.35 -7.10
C MET A 382 -7.97 22.14 -7.40
N TYR A 383 -8.74 22.49 -6.37
CA TYR A 383 -9.87 23.41 -6.47
C TYR A 383 -9.46 24.90 -6.47
N ARG A 384 -8.14 25.20 -6.43
CA ARG A 384 -7.60 26.56 -6.47
C ARG A 384 -8.13 27.46 -5.36
N LEU A 385 -8.35 26.90 -4.15
CA LEU A 385 -8.72 27.70 -3.00
C LEU A 385 -7.56 28.67 -2.65
N PRO A 386 -7.84 29.97 -2.36
CA PRO A 386 -6.81 30.92 -1.92
C PRO A 386 -6.05 30.42 -0.69
N LYS A 387 -4.80 30.84 -0.57
CA LYS A 387 -3.93 30.50 0.58
C LYS A 387 -3.64 31.69 1.49
N ASP A 388 -4.17 32.85 1.14
CA ASP A 388 -4.05 34.16 1.79
C ASP A 388 -5.39 34.65 2.35
#